data_086f1fee846befad711454b1545f3476
#
_entry.id   086f1fee846befad711454b1545f3476
#
_cell.length_a   1.000
_cell.length_b   1.000
_cell.length_c   1.000
_cell.angle_alpha   90.00
_cell.angle_beta   90.00
_cell.angle_gamma   90.00
#
_symmetry.space_group_name_H-M   'P 1'
#
loop_
_entity.id
_entity.type
_entity.pdbx_description
1 polymer ?
#
loop_
_entity_poly.entity_id
_entity_poly.type
_entity_poly.pdbx_seq_one_letter_code
_entity_poly.pdbx_strand_id
1 'polypeptide(L)'
;GKGTAMRAKGLGARVIVTEIDPIKAIEAVMDGFDVMPMKEAAKVGDFFVTVTGCDKVIDKEDFAEMKEGAILCNAGHFDCEIDMAWLKANAVETREQRKNIMGYKLPTGQWIFVLAEGRLVNLAAGDGHPAEIMDMSFAIQALSAKYLVEHASELTEKLIDVPEEVDKDVAKRKLAFLGKEIDVLTPEQEKYLNSYTL
;
A
#
# COMPACT_ATOMS: atom_id res chain seq x y z
N GLY A 1 1.06 -3.35 0.20
CA GLY A 1 1.19 -4.51 1.13
C GLY A 1 2.65 -4.89 1.37
N LYS A 2 3.35 -5.39 0.37
CA LYS A 2 4.73 -5.92 0.53
C LYS A 2 5.69 -4.90 1.19
N GLY A 3 5.70 -3.66 0.73
CA GLY A 3 6.56 -2.61 1.31
C GLY A 3 6.22 -2.31 2.78
N THR A 4 4.94 -2.29 3.14
CA THR A 4 4.49 -2.10 4.53
C THR A 4 4.95 -3.26 5.41
N ALA A 5 4.77 -4.50 4.93
CA ALA A 5 5.21 -5.72 5.63
C ALA A 5 6.72 -5.74 5.88
N MET A 6 7.52 -5.41 4.85
CA MET A 6 8.98 -5.30 4.95
C MET A 6 9.42 -4.24 5.98
N ARG A 7 8.77 -3.07 5.98
CA ARG A 7 9.06 -2.00 6.93
C ARG A 7 8.71 -2.39 8.36
N ALA A 8 7.56 -3.00 8.58
CA ALA A 8 7.16 -3.49 9.90
C ALA A 8 8.15 -4.55 10.43
N LYS A 9 8.54 -5.50 9.59
CA LYS A 9 9.58 -6.51 9.93
C LYS A 9 10.92 -5.85 10.27
N GLY A 10 11.34 -4.85 9.49
CA GLY A 10 12.57 -4.09 9.72
C GLY A 10 12.57 -3.32 11.05
N LEU A 11 11.39 -2.97 11.57
CA LEU A 11 11.19 -2.36 12.89
C LEU A 11 11.04 -3.40 14.02
N GLY A 12 11.19 -4.69 13.72
CA GLY A 12 11.15 -5.76 14.70
C GLY A 12 9.77 -6.38 14.93
N ALA A 13 8.77 -6.06 14.12
CA ALA A 13 7.46 -6.69 14.21
C ALA A 13 7.49 -8.13 13.70
N ARG A 14 6.74 -9.02 14.36
CA ARG A 14 6.30 -10.27 13.76
C ARG A 14 5.17 -9.95 12.78
N VAL A 15 5.40 -10.18 11.50
CA VAL A 15 4.44 -9.83 10.45
C VAL A 15 3.68 -11.07 10.00
N ILE A 16 2.37 -10.94 9.97
CA ILE A 16 1.43 -11.90 9.41
C ILE A 16 0.80 -11.27 8.17
N VAL A 17 0.76 -12.00 7.09
CA VAL A 17 0.12 -11.59 5.83
C VAL A 17 -1.14 -12.41 5.64
N THR A 18 -2.25 -11.75 5.35
CA THR A 18 -3.48 -12.38 4.89
C THR A 18 -3.63 -12.09 3.40
N GLU A 19 -3.87 -13.10 2.58
CA GLU A 19 -3.88 -12.97 1.12
C GLU A 19 -4.82 -14.01 0.51
N ILE A 20 -5.45 -13.67 -0.62
CA ILE A 20 -6.35 -14.55 -1.37
C ILE A 20 -5.67 -15.14 -2.61
N ASP A 21 -4.65 -14.47 -3.15
CA ASP A 21 -3.87 -14.95 -4.28
C ASP A 21 -2.77 -15.91 -3.80
N PRO A 22 -2.79 -17.18 -4.22
CA PRO A 22 -1.80 -18.17 -3.78
C PRO A 22 -0.37 -17.83 -4.23
N ILE A 23 -0.19 -17.10 -5.34
CA ILE A 23 1.13 -16.66 -5.79
C ILE A 23 1.66 -15.59 -4.84
N LYS A 24 0.85 -14.62 -4.47
CA LYS A 24 1.22 -13.56 -3.50
C LYS A 24 1.43 -14.13 -2.10
N ALA A 25 0.64 -15.12 -1.72
CA ALA A 25 0.80 -15.80 -0.44
C ALA A 25 2.14 -16.56 -0.35
N ILE A 26 2.55 -17.29 -1.41
CA ILE A 26 3.84 -17.98 -1.41
C ILE A 26 5.02 -16.98 -1.49
N GLU A 27 4.89 -15.85 -2.21
CA GLU A 27 5.88 -14.78 -2.17
C GLU A 27 6.08 -14.26 -0.73
N ALA A 28 4.99 -14.06 0.02
CA ALA A 28 5.06 -13.62 1.41
C ALA A 28 5.78 -14.64 2.31
N VAL A 29 5.51 -15.95 2.14
CA VAL A 29 6.23 -17.02 2.84
C VAL A 29 7.72 -16.99 2.51
N MET A 30 8.08 -16.83 1.24
CA MET A 30 9.48 -16.76 0.79
C MET A 30 10.21 -15.51 1.30
N ASP A 31 9.49 -14.41 1.51
CA ASP A 31 10.01 -13.19 2.16
C ASP A 31 10.14 -13.36 3.70
N GLY A 32 9.75 -14.52 4.24
CA GLY A 32 9.86 -14.88 5.66
C GLY A 32 8.78 -14.23 6.53
N PHE A 33 7.56 -14.09 6.01
CA PHE A 33 6.38 -13.73 6.78
C PHE A 33 5.55 -14.96 7.13
N ASP A 34 4.80 -14.88 8.22
CA ASP A 34 3.72 -15.83 8.49
C ASP A 34 2.54 -15.54 7.55
N VAL A 35 1.88 -16.60 7.06
CA VAL A 35 0.67 -16.46 6.24
C VAL A 35 -0.45 -17.27 6.86
N MET A 36 -1.61 -16.65 7.06
CA MET A 36 -2.81 -17.32 7.59
C MET A 36 -4.09 -16.58 7.18
N PRO A 37 -5.26 -17.22 7.27
CA PRO A 37 -6.54 -16.55 7.07
C PRO A 37 -6.78 -15.44 8.10
N MET A 38 -7.54 -14.40 7.71
CA MET A 38 -7.85 -13.26 8.58
C MET A 38 -8.47 -13.68 9.91
N LYS A 39 -9.36 -14.66 9.91
CA LYS A 39 -10.00 -15.20 11.12
C LYS A 39 -9.00 -15.73 12.16
N GLU A 40 -7.88 -16.30 11.75
CA GLU A 40 -6.82 -16.74 12.66
C GLU A 40 -5.88 -15.57 13.01
N ALA A 41 -5.62 -14.68 12.06
CA ALA A 41 -4.82 -13.48 12.31
C ALA A 41 -5.48 -12.54 13.33
N ALA A 42 -6.80 -12.42 13.30
CA ALA A 42 -7.57 -11.60 14.24
C ALA A 42 -7.29 -11.97 15.71
N LYS A 43 -7.14 -13.26 16.02
CA LYS A 43 -6.89 -13.75 17.38
C LYS A 43 -5.51 -13.39 17.95
N VAL A 44 -4.54 -13.19 17.08
CA VAL A 44 -3.13 -13.04 17.48
C VAL A 44 -2.53 -11.68 17.13
N GLY A 45 -3.16 -10.93 16.23
CA GLY A 45 -2.71 -9.62 15.80
C GLY A 45 -2.86 -8.55 16.89
N ASP A 46 -1.92 -7.63 16.94
CA ASP A 46 -1.98 -6.44 17.80
C ASP A 46 -2.23 -5.17 16.96
N PHE A 47 -1.74 -5.18 15.71
CA PHE A 47 -1.87 -4.07 14.77
C PHE A 47 -2.27 -4.58 13.38
N PHE A 48 -3.34 -4.03 12.83
CA PHE A 48 -3.91 -4.44 11.55
C PHE A 48 -3.80 -3.30 10.54
N VAL A 49 -3.25 -3.61 9.36
CA VAL A 49 -3.13 -2.65 8.25
C VAL A 49 -3.80 -3.23 7.02
N THR A 50 -4.89 -2.63 6.59
CA THR A 50 -5.58 -3.04 5.35
C THR A 50 -5.00 -2.29 4.15
N VAL A 51 -4.73 -3.01 3.06
CA VAL A 51 -4.02 -2.51 1.86
C VAL A 51 -4.51 -3.18 0.58
N THR A 52 -5.77 -3.62 0.54
CA THR A 52 -6.28 -4.48 -0.51
C THR A 52 -7.09 -3.75 -1.58
N GLY A 53 -7.73 -2.64 -1.23
CA GLY A 53 -8.71 -1.96 -2.06
C GLY A 53 -10.07 -2.70 -2.15
N CYS A 54 -10.27 -3.75 -1.32
CA CYS A 54 -11.50 -4.53 -1.29
C CYS A 54 -12.43 -4.07 -0.16
N ASP A 55 -13.72 -4.29 -0.30
CA ASP A 55 -14.71 -3.96 0.73
C ASP A 55 -14.66 -4.96 1.89
N LYS A 56 -14.79 -4.46 3.13
CA LYS A 56 -14.96 -5.24 4.37
C LYS A 56 -13.97 -6.38 4.55
N VAL A 57 -12.69 -6.08 4.35
CA VAL A 57 -11.59 -7.02 4.60
C VAL A 57 -11.49 -7.39 6.08
N ILE A 58 -11.89 -6.47 6.96
CA ILE A 58 -12.06 -6.68 8.39
C ILE A 58 -13.51 -6.37 8.73
N ASP A 59 -14.23 -7.35 9.21
CA ASP A 59 -15.65 -7.26 9.52
C ASP A 59 -16.00 -7.64 10.97
N LYS A 60 -17.29 -7.78 11.25
CA LYS A 60 -17.84 -8.10 12.58
C LYS A 60 -17.31 -9.40 13.18
N GLU A 61 -17.01 -10.40 12.36
CA GLU A 61 -16.52 -11.69 12.83
C GLU A 61 -15.07 -11.56 13.32
N ASP A 62 -14.27 -10.79 12.58
CA ASP A 62 -12.89 -10.51 12.96
C ASP A 62 -12.81 -9.63 14.21
N PHE A 63 -13.63 -8.56 14.30
CA PHE A 63 -13.64 -7.70 15.47
C PHE A 63 -13.91 -8.48 16.77
N ALA A 64 -14.82 -9.46 16.72
CA ALA A 64 -15.18 -10.26 17.89
C ALA A 64 -14.02 -11.11 18.43
N GLU A 65 -13.09 -11.50 17.55
CA GLU A 65 -11.93 -12.34 17.88
C GLU A 65 -10.68 -11.53 18.24
N MET A 66 -10.67 -10.21 18.00
CA MET A 66 -9.51 -9.36 18.26
C MET A 66 -9.20 -9.22 19.74
N LYS A 67 -7.94 -9.03 20.05
CA LYS A 67 -7.46 -8.77 21.40
C LYS A 67 -7.93 -7.43 21.94
N GLU A 68 -7.97 -7.31 23.27
CA GLU A 68 -8.05 -6.01 23.96
C GLU A 68 -6.91 -5.11 23.48
N GLY A 69 -7.26 -3.92 23.04
CA GLY A 69 -6.28 -2.92 22.60
C GLY A 69 -5.81 -3.06 21.15
N ALA A 70 -6.41 -3.94 20.36
CA ALA A 70 -6.06 -4.08 18.94
C ALA A 70 -6.21 -2.74 18.20
N ILE A 71 -5.24 -2.43 17.32
CA ILE A 71 -5.18 -1.18 16.56
C ILE A 71 -5.37 -1.48 15.09
N LEU A 72 -6.30 -0.79 14.45
CA LEU A 72 -6.62 -0.94 13.04
C LEU A 72 -6.32 0.36 12.27
N CYS A 73 -5.74 0.23 11.10
CA CYS A 73 -5.63 1.34 10.17
C CYS A 73 -5.80 0.87 8.71
N ASN A 74 -6.33 1.75 7.90
CA ASN A 74 -6.46 1.52 6.47
C ASN A 74 -5.40 2.34 5.71
N ALA A 75 -4.64 1.68 4.84
CA ALA A 75 -3.74 2.30 3.88
C ALA A 75 -4.16 2.00 2.44
N GLY A 76 -5.36 1.47 2.23
CA GLY A 76 -6.04 1.42 0.94
C GLY A 76 -6.68 2.75 0.58
N HIS A 77 -7.06 2.91 -0.69
CA HIS A 77 -7.53 4.20 -1.21
C HIS A 77 -8.87 4.65 -0.61
N PHE A 78 -9.82 3.72 -0.48
CA PHE A 78 -11.16 3.99 0.04
C PHE A 78 -11.33 3.52 1.49
N ASP A 79 -12.23 4.13 2.22
CA ASP A 79 -12.54 3.84 3.63
C ASP A 79 -13.53 2.67 3.80
N CYS A 80 -13.50 1.70 2.90
CA CYS A 80 -14.41 0.55 2.89
C CYS A 80 -13.79 -0.75 3.42
N GLU A 81 -12.46 -0.82 3.55
CA GLU A 81 -11.77 -2.06 3.93
C GLU A 81 -12.04 -2.51 5.36
N ILE A 82 -12.32 -1.58 6.27
CA ILE A 82 -12.74 -1.85 7.65
C ILE A 82 -14.23 -1.52 7.75
N ASP A 83 -15.06 -2.45 8.24
CA ASP A 83 -16.50 -2.22 8.39
C ASP A 83 -16.83 -1.21 9.50
N MET A 84 -16.49 0.05 9.24
CA MET A 84 -16.75 1.17 10.17
C MET A 84 -18.23 1.40 10.42
N ALA A 85 -19.09 1.04 9.46
CA ALA A 85 -20.53 1.16 9.63
C ALA A 85 -21.03 0.24 10.74
N TRP A 86 -20.58 -1.00 10.74
CA TRP A 86 -20.91 -1.95 11.81
C TRP A 86 -20.34 -1.51 13.15
N LEU A 87 -19.07 -1.11 13.21
CA LEU A 87 -18.42 -0.65 14.45
C LEU A 87 -19.19 0.52 15.08
N LYS A 88 -19.52 1.53 14.30
CA LYS A 88 -20.26 2.72 14.77
C LYS A 88 -21.67 2.38 15.28
N ALA A 89 -22.33 1.41 14.64
CA ALA A 89 -23.68 1.00 15.01
C ALA A 89 -23.73 0.08 16.22
N ASN A 90 -22.69 -0.70 16.49
CA ASN A 90 -22.70 -1.77 17.50
C ASN A 90 -21.77 -1.55 18.70
N ALA A 91 -20.89 -0.57 18.66
CA ALA A 91 -20.06 -0.24 19.81
C ALA A 91 -20.93 0.23 20.98
N VAL A 92 -20.69 -0.33 22.18
CA VAL A 92 -21.43 0.07 23.39
C VAL A 92 -20.91 1.37 23.99
N GLU A 93 -19.68 1.74 23.65
CA GLU A 93 -19.04 3.00 24.04
C GLU A 93 -18.04 3.40 22.95
N THR A 94 -17.94 4.71 22.69
CA THR A 94 -16.91 5.27 21.78
C THR A 94 -16.18 6.39 22.49
N ARG A 95 -14.86 6.47 22.27
CA ARG A 95 -14.04 7.49 22.91
C ARG A 95 -12.85 7.88 22.02
N GLU A 96 -12.67 9.16 21.78
CA GLU A 96 -11.43 9.65 21.17
C GLU A 96 -10.29 9.52 22.17
N GLN A 97 -9.27 8.73 21.84
CA GLN A 97 -8.09 8.52 22.69
C GLN A 97 -7.04 9.60 22.45
N ARG A 98 -6.85 9.95 21.20
CA ARG A 98 -5.99 11.03 20.72
C ARG A 98 -6.56 11.52 19.39
N LYS A 99 -6.09 12.65 18.92
CA LYS A 99 -6.43 13.16 17.59
C LYS A 99 -6.25 12.05 16.53
N ASN A 100 -7.29 11.79 15.76
CA ASN A 100 -7.34 10.75 14.74
C ASN A 100 -7.26 9.29 15.25
N ILE A 101 -7.46 9.03 16.52
CA ILE A 101 -7.53 7.67 17.09
C ILE A 101 -8.82 7.53 17.88
N MET A 102 -9.76 6.80 17.32
CA MET A 102 -11.05 6.52 17.93
C MET A 102 -11.07 5.11 18.53
N GLY A 103 -11.44 4.99 19.79
CA GLY A 103 -11.69 3.73 20.46
C GLY A 103 -13.16 3.34 20.37
N TYR A 104 -13.40 2.06 20.15
CA TYR A 104 -14.71 1.42 20.09
C TYR A 104 -14.72 0.26 21.08
N LYS A 105 -15.61 0.32 22.08
CA LYS A 105 -15.85 -0.79 23.00
C LYS A 105 -16.87 -1.74 22.41
N LEU A 106 -16.50 -2.97 22.22
CA LEU A 106 -17.39 -3.97 21.62
C LEU A 106 -18.37 -4.53 22.67
N PRO A 107 -19.50 -5.13 22.25
CA PRO A 107 -20.43 -5.82 23.16
C PRO A 107 -19.77 -6.96 23.95
N THR A 108 -18.72 -7.56 23.40
CA THR A 108 -17.87 -8.58 24.04
C THR A 108 -16.97 -8.03 25.16
N GLY A 109 -16.88 -6.69 25.27
CA GLY A 109 -16.21 -5.97 26.35
C GLY A 109 -14.85 -5.37 26.02
N GLN A 110 -14.14 -5.91 25.00
CA GLN A 110 -12.82 -5.40 24.60
C GLN A 110 -12.93 -4.06 23.85
N TRP A 111 -11.86 -3.28 23.99
CA TRP A 111 -11.64 -2.08 23.20
C TRP A 111 -10.79 -2.38 21.95
N ILE A 112 -11.19 -1.85 20.83
CA ILE A 112 -10.37 -1.76 19.64
C ILE A 112 -10.21 -0.28 19.24
N PHE A 113 -9.10 0.06 18.60
CA PHE A 113 -8.77 1.42 18.23
C PHE A 113 -8.62 1.52 16.72
N VAL A 114 -9.25 2.52 16.10
CA VAL A 114 -9.18 2.73 14.66
C VAL A 114 -8.55 4.09 14.38
N LEU A 115 -7.49 4.08 13.56
CA LEU A 115 -6.83 5.29 13.10
C LEU A 115 -7.64 5.92 11.96
N ALA A 116 -7.76 7.25 12.01
CA ALA A 116 -8.40 8.06 10.99
C ALA A 116 -9.83 7.59 10.61
N GLU A 117 -10.50 6.86 11.51
CA GLU A 117 -11.82 6.27 11.27
C GLU A 117 -11.89 5.38 10.00
N GLY A 118 -10.83 4.63 9.70
CA GLY A 118 -10.74 3.75 8.54
C GLY A 118 -10.45 4.46 7.21
N ARG A 119 -10.28 5.79 7.21
CA ARG A 119 -9.84 6.54 6.02
C ARG A 119 -8.36 6.27 5.73
N LEU A 120 -7.91 6.59 4.51
CA LEU A 120 -6.51 6.46 4.09
C LEU A 120 -5.57 7.16 5.09
N VAL A 121 -4.88 6.37 5.90
CA VAL A 121 -4.21 6.83 7.13
C VAL A 121 -3.11 7.84 6.88
N ASN A 122 -2.33 7.68 5.81
CA ASN A 122 -1.22 8.59 5.49
C ASN A 122 -1.68 10.00 5.09
N LEU A 123 -2.91 10.15 4.62
CA LEU A 123 -3.50 11.46 4.29
C LEU A 123 -4.36 12.01 5.44
N ALA A 124 -5.12 11.14 6.11
CA ALA A 124 -6.08 11.58 7.12
C ALA A 124 -5.45 11.76 8.51
N ALA A 125 -4.37 11.05 8.81
CA ALA A 125 -3.68 11.09 10.10
C ALA A 125 -2.16 11.25 10.01
N GLY A 126 -1.62 11.47 8.80
CA GLY A 126 -0.21 11.73 8.53
C GLY A 126 -0.04 12.93 7.60
N ASP A 127 1.22 13.21 7.24
CA ASP A 127 1.59 14.34 6.39
C ASP A 127 1.60 13.99 4.89
N GLY A 128 1.11 12.80 4.52
CA GLY A 128 1.13 12.31 3.15
C GLY A 128 2.50 11.75 2.72
N HIS A 129 2.75 11.78 1.40
CA HIS A 129 4.04 11.35 0.85
C HIS A 129 5.05 12.50 0.83
N PRO A 130 6.34 12.21 1.07
CA PRO A 130 7.40 13.21 0.93
C PRO A 130 7.42 13.83 -0.48
N ALA A 131 7.73 15.13 -0.56
CA ALA A 131 7.80 15.86 -1.82
C ALA A 131 8.77 15.23 -2.81
N GLU A 132 9.87 14.66 -2.32
CA GLU A 132 10.91 14.00 -3.12
C GLU A 132 10.41 12.75 -3.86
N ILE A 133 9.36 12.10 -3.33
CA ILE A 133 8.72 10.96 -3.98
C ILE A 133 7.67 11.45 -4.97
N MET A 134 6.83 12.41 -4.55
CA MET A 134 5.76 12.95 -5.38
C MET A 134 6.27 13.73 -6.60
N ASP A 135 7.45 14.32 -6.51
CA ASP A 135 8.15 14.98 -7.60
C ASP A 135 8.26 14.09 -8.86
N MET A 136 8.70 12.84 -8.71
CA MET A 136 8.79 11.89 -9.83
C MET A 136 7.41 11.57 -10.42
N SER A 137 6.41 11.37 -9.57
CA SER A 137 5.03 11.09 -10.01
C SER A 137 4.45 12.26 -10.82
N PHE A 138 4.64 13.48 -10.34
CA PHE A 138 4.17 14.68 -11.04
C PHE A 138 4.95 14.95 -12.32
N ALA A 139 6.26 14.67 -12.35
CA ALA A 139 7.06 14.77 -13.57
C ALA A 139 6.56 13.80 -14.64
N ILE A 140 6.30 12.54 -14.29
CA ILE A 140 5.72 11.56 -15.22
C ILE A 140 4.37 12.02 -15.75
N GLN A 141 3.47 12.50 -14.86
CA GLN A 141 2.16 13.03 -15.26
C GLN A 141 2.28 14.20 -16.25
N ALA A 142 3.15 15.16 -15.97
CA ALA A 142 3.36 16.33 -16.83
C ALA A 142 3.94 15.95 -18.19
N LEU A 143 4.94 15.07 -18.23
CA LEU A 143 5.54 14.60 -19.48
C LEU A 143 4.61 13.69 -20.27
N SER A 144 3.80 12.87 -19.60
CA SER A 144 2.75 12.09 -20.26
C SER A 144 1.69 12.98 -20.91
N ALA A 145 1.25 14.04 -20.23
CA ALA A 145 0.33 15.02 -20.81
C ALA A 145 0.95 15.71 -22.03
N LYS A 146 2.22 16.09 -21.98
CA LYS A 146 2.97 16.64 -23.12
C LYS A 146 3.01 15.65 -24.26
N TYR A 147 3.38 14.39 -24.00
CA TYR A 147 3.43 13.31 -25.00
C TYR A 147 2.07 13.14 -25.72
N LEU A 148 0.97 13.11 -24.97
CA LEU A 148 -0.36 13.00 -25.55
C LEU A 148 -0.69 14.16 -26.52
N VAL A 149 -0.28 15.38 -26.21
CA VAL A 149 -0.49 16.55 -27.08
C VAL A 149 0.38 16.46 -28.33
N GLU A 150 1.64 16.10 -28.18
CA GLU A 150 2.60 16.05 -29.31
C GLU A 150 2.29 14.90 -30.29
N HIS A 151 1.72 13.79 -29.82
CA HIS A 151 1.42 12.60 -30.62
C HIS A 151 -0.07 12.39 -30.87
N ALA A 152 -0.93 13.38 -30.59
CA ALA A 152 -2.39 13.24 -30.64
C ALA A 152 -2.93 12.69 -31.98
N SER A 153 -2.27 13.01 -33.11
CA SER A 153 -2.66 12.52 -34.44
C SER A 153 -2.25 11.06 -34.70
N GLU A 154 -1.35 10.51 -33.94
CA GLU A 154 -0.78 9.16 -34.11
C GLU A 154 -1.46 8.14 -33.16
N LEU A 155 -2.07 8.63 -32.07
CA LEU A 155 -2.68 7.79 -31.05
C LEU A 155 -4.06 7.32 -31.51
N THR A 156 -4.21 6.03 -31.70
CA THR A 156 -5.48 5.38 -32.08
C THR A 156 -6.17 4.69 -30.92
N GLU A 157 -5.41 4.33 -29.88
CA GLU A 157 -5.92 3.63 -28.70
C GLU A 157 -6.45 4.61 -27.66
N LYS A 158 -7.51 4.19 -26.93
CA LYS A 158 -8.08 4.99 -25.84
C LYS A 158 -7.27 4.93 -24.55
N LEU A 159 -6.50 3.89 -24.40
CA LEU A 159 -5.62 3.64 -23.25
C LEU A 159 -4.26 3.21 -23.78
N ILE A 160 -3.23 3.93 -23.38
CA ILE A 160 -1.84 3.64 -23.73
C ILE A 160 -1.00 3.59 -22.47
N ASP A 161 -0.01 2.75 -22.45
CA ASP A 161 1.00 2.74 -21.40
C ASP A 161 1.87 4.00 -21.49
N VAL A 162 2.41 4.43 -20.35
CA VAL A 162 3.41 5.52 -20.34
C VAL A 162 4.62 5.07 -21.16
N PRO A 163 5.03 5.84 -22.18
CA PRO A 163 6.19 5.48 -22.97
C PRO A 163 7.46 5.32 -22.12
N GLU A 164 8.21 4.26 -22.37
CA GLU A 164 9.40 3.92 -21.59
C GLU A 164 10.44 5.06 -21.58
N GLU A 165 10.53 5.83 -22.66
CA GLU A 165 11.41 6.99 -22.74
C GLU A 165 11.04 8.10 -21.76
N VAL A 166 9.74 8.31 -21.51
CA VAL A 166 9.24 9.30 -20.52
C VAL A 166 9.64 8.86 -19.13
N ASP A 167 9.43 7.60 -18.81
CA ASP A 167 9.76 7.04 -17.50
C ASP A 167 11.28 7.07 -17.23
N LYS A 168 12.07 6.66 -18.23
CA LYS A 168 13.53 6.72 -18.18
C LYS A 168 14.08 8.15 -18.08
N ASP A 169 13.49 9.13 -18.77
CA ASP A 169 13.92 10.53 -18.70
C ASP A 169 13.72 11.11 -17.30
N VAL A 170 12.55 10.87 -16.69
CA VAL A 170 12.29 11.29 -15.29
C VAL A 170 13.29 10.65 -14.34
N ALA A 171 13.54 9.35 -14.45
CA ALA A 171 14.48 8.65 -13.59
C ALA A 171 15.93 9.18 -13.75
N LYS A 172 16.39 9.42 -14.98
CA LYS A 172 17.72 9.99 -15.27
C LYS A 172 17.88 11.39 -14.65
N ARG A 173 16.89 12.25 -14.82
CA ARG A 173 16.90 13.61 -14.24
C ARG A 173 16.93 13.54 -12.71
N LYS A 174 16.18 12.63 -12.10
CA LYS A 174 16.19 12.45 -10.66
C LYS A 174 17.54 11.95 -10.16
N LEU A 175 18.17 10.99 -10.84
CA LEU A 175 19.52 10.52 -10.50
C LEU A 175 20.55 11.65 -10.60
N ALA A 176 20.53 12.43 -11.68
CA ALA A 176 21.41 13.58 -11.86
C ALA A 176 21.21 14.63 -10.75
N PHE A 177 19.96 14.94 -10.40
CA PHE A 177 19.65 15.86 -9.30
C PHE A 177 20.20 15.37 -7.94
N LEU A 178 20.15 14.04 -7.71
CA LEU A 178 20.69 13.43 -6.51
C LEU A 178 22.21 13.22 -6.54
N GLY A 179 22.88 13.62 -7.62
CA GLY A 179 24.33 13.42 -7.82
C GLY A 179 24.70 11.93 -7.88
N LYS A 180 23.83 11.10 -8.47
CA LYS A 180 24.04 9.67 -8.64
C LYS A 180 24.34 9.34 -10.10
N GLU A 181 25.32 8.47 -10.31
CA GLU A 181 25.68 7.90 -11.59
C GLU A 181 25.36 6.40 -11.60
N ILE A 182 25.09 5.86 -12.76
CA ILE A 182 24.82 4.44 -12.99
C ILE A 182 25.73 3.93 -14.10
N ASP A 183 25.95 2.62 -14.12
CA ASP A 183 26.73 1.97 -15.16
C ASP A 183 26.08 2.10 -16.55
N VAL A 184 26.93 2.03 -17.57
CA VAL A 184 26.54 2.02 -18.99
C VAL A 184 27.07 0.74 -19.61
N LEU A 185 26.25 0.06 -20.40
CA LEU A 185 26.66 -1.15 -21.09
C LEU A 185 27.79 -0.85 -22.08
N THR A 186 28.78 -1.74 -22.16
CA THR A 186 29.75 -1.71 -23.25
C THR A 186 29.12 -2.19 -24.54
N PRO A 187 29.67 -1.83 -25.73
CA PRO A 187 29.17 -2.34 -27.00
C PRO A 187 29.10 -3.87 -27.08
N GLU A 188 30.05 -4.55 -26.44
CA GLU A 188 30.07 -6.02 -26.37
C GLU A 188 28.91 -6.56 -25.54
N GLN A 189 28.60 -5.91 -24.40
CA GLN A 189 27.47 -6.29 -23.54
C GLN A 189 26.14 -6.04 -24.25
N GLU A 190 25.97 -4.91 -24.92
CA GLU A 190 24.79 -4.63 -25.73
C GLU A 190 24.60 -5.67 -26.83
N LYS A 191 25.66 -6.01 -27.55
CA LYS A 191 25.63 -7.04 -28.58
C LYS A 191 25.27 -8.40 -28.02
N TYR A 192 25.79 -8.77 -26.86
CA TYR A 192 25.48 -10.03 -26.19
C TYR A 192 24.00 -10.10 -25.81
N LEU A 193 23.47 -9.07 -25.14
CA LEU A 193 22.07 -9.03 -24.71
C LEU A 193 21.10 -9.08 -25.90
N ASN A 194 21.44 -8.43 -27.02
CA ASN A 194 20.63 -8.45 -28.22
C ASN A 194 20.84 -9.68 -29.12
N SER A 195 21.77 -10.59 -28.77
CA SER A 195 22.03 -11.82 -29.53
C SER A 195 21.07 -12.96 -29.20
N TYR A 196 20.33 -12.85 -28.09
CA TYR A 196 19.29 -13.81 -27.70
C TYR A 196 17.93 -13.32 -28.21
N THR A 197 17.73 -13.34 -29.50
CA THR A 197 16.38 -13.30 -30.08
C THR A 197 15.83 -14.72 -30.03
N LEU A 198 14.76 -14.91 -29.23
CA LEU A 198 13.91 -16.10 -29.26
C LEU A 198 13.18 -16.19 -30.62
#